data_17c914a4b4c8b1db6d08ec6073cfa5a5
#
_entry.id   17c914a4b4c8b1db6d08ec6073cfa5a5
#
_cell.length_a   1.000
_cell.length_b   1.000
_cell.length_c   1.000
_cell.angle_alpha   90.00
_cell.angle_beta   90.00
_cell.angle_gamma   90.00
#
_symmetry.space_group_name_H-M   'P 1'
#
loop_
_entity.id
_entity.type
_entity.pdbx_description
1 polymer ?
#
loop_
_entity_poly.entity_id
_entity_poly.type
_entity_poly.pdbx_seq_one_letter_code
_entity_poly.pdbx_strand_id
1 'polypeptide(L)'
;VMLPSLTVLAAAAFVGALLLLMNVFRPMWKFSVIVVGVLLIVGWGARSFVPGIIQQYRVKPNEYEFEKKYINYHLDYTRKAFGLDKVRILSVTPGAEVTGAELKADQETVQNIRLWDYSPLLRTYKQLQAIRTYYNFDDVYIDRYPLDGFNRQVMLSVRELDLSRLQNPTWVNTHLEFTHGYGVAMNSVNEIADGGMPFFFMKDLPSHSTVNIPLDRPEIYFGNKSDSYVLVNTEVKEFDYPMGASN
;
A
#
# COMPACT_ATOMS: atom_id res chain seq x y z
N VAL A 1 -9.59 -23.88 -21.04
CA VAL A 1 -10.87 -24.63 -20.99
C VAL A 1 -11.94 -23.98 -21.87
N MET A 2 -12.09 -22.66 -21.86
CA MET A 2 -13.14 -21.96 -22.61
C MET A 2 -12.98 -22.01 -24.14
N LEU A 3 -11.76 -21.93 -24.66
CA LEU A 3 -11.53 -21.93 -26.12
C LEU A 3 -12.06 -23.18 -26.82
N PRO A 4 -11.78 -24.43 -26.37
CA PRO A 4 -12.34 -25.62 -26.99
C PRO A 4 -13.87 -25.70 -26.93
N SER A 5 -14.49 -25.23 -25.84
CA SER A 5 -15.94 -25.22 -25.71
C SER A 5 -16.60 -24.22 -26.67
N LEU A 6 -15.95 -23.08 -26.92
CA LEU A 6 -16.42 -22.10 -27.92
C LEU A 6 -16.32 -22.61 -29.33
N THR A 7 -15.29 -23.40 -29.70
CA THR A 7 -15.19 -24.00 -31.03
C THR A 7 -16.27 -25.06 -31.26
N VAL A 8 -16.58 -25.87 -30.27
CA VAL A 8 -17.71 -26.82 -30.31
C VAL A 8 -19.05 -26.10 -30.48
N LEU A 9 -19.24 -25.01 -29.72
CA LEU A 9 -20.46 -24.20 -29.83
C LEU A 9 -20.59 -23.53 -31.18
N ALA A 10 -19.51 -23.02 -31.76
CA ALA A 10 -19.50 -22.42 -33.10
C ALA A 10 -19.86 -23.46 -34.17
N ALA A 11 -19.29 -24.67 -34.06
CA ALA A 11 -19.64 -25.78 -34.97
C ALA A 11 -21.11 -26.19 -34.85
N ALA A 12 -21.61 -26.32 -33.63
CA ALA A 12 -23.02 -26.65 -33.39
C ALA A 12 -23.98 -25.58 -33.92
N ALA A 13 -23.62 -24.28 -33.71
CA ALA A 13 -24.40 -23.16 -34.25
C ALA A 13 -24.42 -23.17 -35.80
N PHE A 14 -23.28 -23.45 -36.41
CA PHE A 14 -23.20 -23.58 -37.88
C PHE A 14 -24.07 -24.72 -38.44
N VAL A 15 -24.01 -25.90 -37.82
CA VAL A 15 -24.86 -27.04 -38.18
C VAL A 15 -26.33 -26.71 -37.94
N GLY A 16 -26.66 -26.09 -36.83
CA GLY A 16 -28.02 -25.66 -36.51
C GLY A 16 -28.58 -24.65 -37.53
N ALA A 17 -27.73 -23.70 -37.98
CA ALA A 17 -28.11 -22.75 -39.02
C ALA A 17 -28.40 -23.45 -40.37
N LEU A 18 -27.57 -24.44 -40.74
CA LEU A 18 -27.83 -25.21 -41.97
C LEU A 18 -29.11 -26.01 -41.86
N LEU A 19 -29.41 -26.64 -40.72
CA LEU A 19 -30.66 -27.39 -40.52
C LEU A 19 -31.90 -26.48 -40.60
N LEU A 20 -31.80 -25.27 -40.03
CA LEU A 20 -32.89 -24.29 -40.12
C LEU A 20 -33.07 -23.78 -41.54
N LEU A 21 -31.99 -23.56 -42.33
CA LEU A 21 -32.07 -23.21 -43.74
C LEU A 21 -32.75 -24.32 -44.58
N MET A 22 -32.40 -25.58 -44.33
CA MET A 22 -33.07 -26.72 -44.99
C MET A 22 -34.57 -26.76 -44.67
N ASN A 23 -34.98 -26.37 -43.48
CA ASN A 23 -36.38 -26.31 -43.06
C ASN A 23 -37.22 -25.24 -43.79
N VAL A 24 -36.55 -24.26 -44.42
CA VAL A 24 -37.23 -23.27 -45.25
C VAL A 24 -37.92 -23.94 -46.46
N PHE A 25 -37.35 -25.02 -47.01
CA PHE A 25 -37.93 -25.74 -48.17
C PHE A 25 -39.04 -26.72 -47.77
N ARG A 26 -39.11 -27.15 -46.53
CA ARG A 26 -40.18 -27.98 -45.96
C ARG A 26 -40.56 -27.49 -44.57
N PRO A 27 -41.45 -26.53 -44.43
CA PRO A 27 -41.73 -25.84 -43.17
C PRO A 27 -42.37 -26.80 -42.16
N MET A 28 -41.55 -27.31 -41.24
CA MET A 28 -41.94 -28.11 -40.07
C MET A 28 -41.61 -27.32 -38.80
N TRP A 29 -42.58 -26.51 -38.28
CA TRP A 29 -42.33 -25.63 -37.13
C TRP A 29 -41.82 -26.38 -35.91
N LYS A 30 -42.31 -27.62 -35.66
CA LYS A 30 -41.83 -28.47 -34.58
C LYS A 30 -40.34 -28.79 -34.68
N PHE A 31 -39.81 -29.01 -35.90
CA PHE A 31 -38.39 -29.25 -36.11
C PHE A 31 -37.53 -28.01 -35.79
N SER A 32 -37.97 -26.82 -36.17
CA SER A 32 -37.28 -25.58 -35.81
C SER A 32 -37.19 -25.38 -34.32
N VAL A 33 -38.30 -25.62 -33.57
CA VAL A 33 -38.30 -25.53 -32.12
C VAL A 33 -37.33 -26.51 -31.47
N ILE A 34 -37.26 -27.74 -31.96
CA ILE A 34 -36.32 -28.74 -31.47
C ILE A 34 -34.88 -28.31 -31.72
N VAL A 35 -34.54 -27.85 -32.91
CA VAL A 35 -33.19 -27.39 -33.27
C VAL A 35 -32.75 -26.22 -32.35
N VAL A 36 -33.62 -25.22 -32.16
CA VAL A 36 -33.33 -24.10 -31.24
C VAL A 36 -33.17 -24.58 -29.82
N GLY A 37 -34.06 -25.47 -29.34
CA GLY A 37 -33.97 -26.05 -27.99
C GLY A 37 -32.64 -26.81 -27.78
N VAL A 38 -32.21 -27.62 -28.71
CA VAL A 38 -30.93 -28.32 -28.68
C VAL A 38 -29.76 -27.34 -28.65
N LEU A 39 -29.78 -26.28 -29.48
CA LEU A 39 -28.73 -25.27 -29.49
C LEU A 39 -28.63 -24.53 -28.15
N LEU A 40 -29.76 -24.21 -27.49
CA LEU A 40 -29.77 -23.59 -26.17
C LEU A 40 -29.19 -24.52 -25.10
N ILE A 41 -29.54 -25.82 -25.13
CA ILE A 41 -29.01 -26.83 -24.19
C ILE A 41 -27.50 -27.00 -24.40
N VAL A 42 -27.07 -27.16 -25.66
CA VAL A 42 -25.62 -27.28 -25.98
C VAL A 42 -24.88 -26.00 -25.61
N GLY A 43 -25.47 -24.84 -25.87
CA GLY A 43 -24.90 -23.54 -25.49
C GLY A 43 -24.71 -23.39 -23.98
N TRP A 44 -25.70 -23.74 -23.21
CA TRP A 44 -25.63 -23.72 -21.75
C TRP A 44 -24.61 -24.74 -21.21
N GLY A 45 -24.64 -25.97 -21.74
CA GLY A 45 -23.73 -27.02 -21.34
C GLY A 45 -22.27 -26.71 -21.68
N ALA A 46 -22.00 -26.20 -22.87
CA ALA A 46 -20.66 -25.81 -23.33
C ALA A 46 -20.09 -24.62 -22.55
N ARG A 47 -20.95 -23.69 -22.11
CA ARG A 47 -20.51 -22.47 -21.42
C ARG A 47 -20.35 -22.65 -19.92
N SER A 48 -21.18 -23.44 -19.28
CA SER A 48 -21.26 -23.53 -17.82
C SER A 48 -20.90 -24.90 -17.29
N PHE A 49 -21.52 -25.96 -17.79
CA PHE A 49 -21.41 -27.29 -17.22
C PHE A 49 -20.06 -27.97 -17.51
N VAL A 50 -19.65 -28.01 -18.78
CA VAL A 50 -18.40 -28.67 -19.21
C VAL A 50 -17.16 -27.95 -18.65
N PRO A 51 -17.03 -26.59 -18.73
CA PRO A 51 -15.91 -25.89 -18.10
C PRO A 51 -15.85 -26.09 -16.59
N GLY A 52 -17.01 -26.11 -15.92
CA GLY A 52 -17.09 -26.33 -14.47
C GLY A 52 -16.54 -27.69 -14.04
N ILE A 53 -16.94 -28.75 -14.73
CA ILE A 53 -16.43 -30.12 -14.46
C ILE A 53 -14.93 -30.20 -14.73
N ILE A 54 -14.46 -29.70 -15.87
CA ILE A 54 -13.03 -29.72 -16.22
C ILE A 54 -12.23 -28.91 -15.19
N GLN A 55 -12.72 -27.75 -14.78
CA GLN A 55 -12.07 -26.93 -13.77
C GLN A 55 -11.95 -27.66 -12.42
N GLN A 56 -13.04 -28.32 -12.00
CA GLN A 56 -13.08 -28.96 -10.69
C GLN A 56 -12.23 -30.25 -10.64
N TYR A 57 -12.29 -31.08 -11.65
CA TYR A 57 -11.69 -32.43 -11.62
C TYR A 57 -10.32 -32.52 -12.28
N ARG A 58 -9.98 -31.61 -13.19
CA ARG A 58 -8.73 -31.65 -13.93
C ARG A 58 -7.80 -30.46 -13.61
N VAL A 59 -8.33 -29.25 -13.53
CA VAL A 59 -7.50 -28.05 -13.30
C VAL A 59 -7.17 -27.90 -11.82
N LYS A 60 -8.16 -27.85 -10.93
CA LYS A 60 -7.93 -27.66 -9.48
C LYS A 60 -6.91 -28.60 -8.85
N PRO A 61 -6.91 -29.92 -9.15
CA PRO A 61 -5.91 -30.81 -8.56
C PRO A 61 -4.47 -30.52 -9.00
N ASN A 62 -4.28 -29.88 -10.17
CA ASN A 62 -2.98 -29.55 -10.76
C ASN A 62 -2.95 -28.11 -11.29
N GLU A 63 -3.53 -27.19 -10.54
CA GLU A 63 -3.74 -25.80 -10.94
C GLU A 63 -2.44 -25.10 -11.38
N TYR A 64 -1.37 -25.30 -10.61
CA TYR A 64 -0.08 -24.71 -10.90
C TYR A 64 0.46 -25.07 -12.30
N GLU A 65 0.40 -26.34 -12.69
CA GLU A 65 0.91 -26.78 -13.99
C GLU A 65 0.08 -26.24 -15.17
N PHE A 66 -1.25 -26.14 -14.99
CA PHE A 66 -2.12 -25.60 -16.03
C PHE A 66 -2.07 -24.07 -16.13
N GLU A 67 -1.83 -23.38 -14.99
CA GLU A 67 -1.84 -21.92 -14.95
C GLU A 67 -0.45 -21.27 -14.97
N LYS A 68 0.62 -22.05 -14.75
CA LYS A 68 2.02 -21.60 -14.73
C LYS A 68 2.37 -20.61 -15.85
N LYS A 69 1.92 -20.89 -17.07
CA LYS A 69 2.16 -20.01 -18.22
C LYS A 69 1.50 -18.64 -18.05
N TYR A 70 0.29 -18.61 -17.54
CA TYR A 70 -0.47 -17.37 -17.33
C TYR A 70 0.04 -16.62 -16.11
N ILE A 71 0.41 -17.33 -15.05
CA ILE A 71 1.07 -16.76 -13.87
C ILE A 71 2.36 -16.05 -14.28
N ASN A 72 3.19 -16.66 -15.12
CA ASN A 72 4.41 -16.03 -15.63
C ASN A 72 4.10 -14.77 -16.43
N TYR A 73 3.10 -14.76 -17.30
CA TYR A 73 2.69 -13.55 -17.99
C TYR A 73 2.25 -12.43 -17.01
N HIS A 74 1.45 -12.77 -16.02
CA HIS A 74 1.03 -11.81 -15.00
C HIS A 74 2.23 -11.25 -14.23
N LEU A 75 3.17 -12.10 -13.82
CA LEU A 75 4.40 -11.69 -13.14
C LEU A 75 5.23 -10.72 -14.02
N ASP A 76 5.44 -11.06 -15.29
CA ASP A 76 6.24 -10.25 -16.18
C ASP A 76 5.61 -8.88 -16.46
N TYR A 77 4.29 -8.85 -16.71
CA TYR A 77 3.58 -7.59 -16.93
C TYR A 77 3.49 -6.75 -15.65
N THR A 78 3.28 -7.37 -14.49
CA THR A 78 3.28 -6.66 -13.21
C THR A 78 4.66 -6.06 -12.93
N ARG A 79 5.73 -6.82 -13.12
CA ARG A 79 7.10 -6.31 -12.96
C ARG A 79 7.36 -5.11 -13.87
N LYS A 80 6.97 -5.18 -15.13
CA LYS A 80 7.11 -4.06 -16.08
C LYS A 80 6.27 -2.86 -15.67
N ALA A 81 5.02 -3.06 -15.27
CA ALA A 81 4.12 -1.99 -14.87
C ALA A 81 4.65 -1.19 -13.67
N PHE A 82 5.30 -1.87 -12.72
CA PHE A 82 5.90 -1.24 -11.53
C PHE A 82 7.41 -0.92 -11.70
N GLY A 83 7.99 -1.11 -12.89
CA GLY A 83 9.40 -0.87 -13.15
C GLY A 83 10.35 -1.81 -12.41
N LEU A 84 9.86 -2.94 -11.90
CA LEU A 84 10.66 -3.93 -11.16
C LEU A 84 11.59 -4.75 -12.07
N ASP A 85 11.40 -4.69 -13.39
CA ASP A 85 12.29 -5.25 -14.40
C ASP A 85 13.66 -4.58 -14.42
N LYS A 86 13.74 -3.35 -13.88
CA LYS A 86 14.99 -2.59 -13.73
C LYS A 86 15.77 -2.94 -12.45
N VAL A 87 15.17 -3.69 -11.54
CA VAL A 87 15.80 -4.09 -10.28
C VAL A 87 16.83 -5.18 -10.53
N ARG A 88 18.06 -4.91 -10.11
CA ARG A 88 19.15 -5.89 -10.16
C ARG A 88 19.07 -6.81 -8.95
N ILE A 89 18.84 -8.09 -9.19
CA ILE A 89 18.85 -9.12 -8.14
C ILE A 89 20.29 -9.61 -7.96
N LEU A 90 20.82 -9.45 -6.76
CA LEU A 90 22.11 -9.99 -6.38
C LEU A 90 21.89 -11.17 -5.42
N SER A 91 22.41 -12.33 -5.78
CA SER A 91 22.41 -13.48 -4.88
C SER A 91 23.64 -13.37 -3.97
N VAL A 92 23.39 -13.24 -2.67
CA VAL A 92 24.43 -13.20 -1.64
C VAL A 92 24.39 -14.52 -0.89
N THR A 93 25.53 -15.19 -0.80
CA THR A 93 25.67 -16.37 0.08
C THR A 93 26.04 -15.84 1.47
N PRO A 94 25.20 -16.02 2.50
CA PRO A 94 25.54 -15.60 3.85
C PRO A 94 26.80 -16.36 4.31
N GLY A 95 27.78 -15.62 4.85
CA GLY A 95 28.93 -16.24 5.54
C GLY A 95 28.46 -16.94 6.83
N ALA A 96 29.15 -17.99 7.22
CA ALA A 96 28.82 -18.75 8.43
C ALA A 96 29.13 -17.99 9.72
N GLU A 97 30.13 -17.11 9.71
CA GLU A 97 30.59 -16.33 10.86
C GLU A 97 30.98 -14.91 10.42
N VAL A 98 30.61 -13.94 11.24
CA VAL A 98 31.00 -12.52 11.06
C VAL A 98 32.18 -12.24 11.97
N THR A 99 33.28 -11.80 11.38
CA THR A 99 34.52 -11.47 12.13
C THR A 99 34.50 -10.03 12.64
N GLY A 100 35.25 -9.75 13.71
CA GLY A 100 35.40 -8.38 14.23
C GLY A 100 36.07 -7.42 13.24
N ALA A 101 36.84 -7.93 12.29
CA ALA A 101 37.46 -7.15 11.22
C ALA A 101 36.42 -6.72 10.17
N GLU A 102 35.52 -7.59 9.80
CA GLU A 102 34.39 -7.29 8.89
C GLU A 102 33.44 -6.27 9.50
N LEU A 103 33.09 -6.40 10.79
CA LEU A 103 32.26 -5.40 11.50
C LEU A 103 32.92 -4.01 11.51
N LYS A 104 34.23 -3.95 11.67
CA LYS A 104 34.97 -2.67 11.61
C LYS A 104 35.06 -2.10 10.20
N ALA A 105 35.09 -2.95 9.20
CA ALA A 105 35.14 -2.52 7.81
C ALA A 105 33.79 -2.00 7.29
N ASP A 106 32.67 -2.52 7.84
CA ASP A 106 31.29 -2.15 7.45
C ASP A 106 30.61 -1.32 8.53
N GLN A 107 31.17 -0.16 8.82
CA GLN A 107 30.62 0.78 9.83
C GLN A 107 29.23 1.31 9.44
N GLU A 108 28.97 1.46 8.16
CA GLU A 108 27.67 1.95 7.69
C GLU A 108 26.55 0.98 8.05
N THR A 109 26.76 -0.32 7.87
CA THR A 109 25.78 -1.35 8.28
C THR A 109 25.65 -1.38 9.80
N VAL A 110 26.75 -1.37 10.54
CA VAL A 110 26.75 -1.45 12.01
C VAL A 110 26.01 -0.27 12.64
N GLN A 111 26.24 0.95 12.12
CA GLN A 111 25.57 2.16 12.63
C GLN A 111 24.10 2.25 12.25
N ASN A 112 23.64 1.41 11.33
CA ASN A 112 22.24 1.33 10.93
C ASN A 112 21.50 0.12 11.51
N ILE A 113 22.13 -0.64 12.41
CA ILE A 113 21.46 -1.71 13.13
C ILE A 113 20.43 -1.09 14.08
N ARG A 114 19.17 -1.43 13.87
CA ARG A 114 18.05 -0.87 14.62
C ARG A 114 18.01 -1.41 16.05
N LEU A 115 18.03 -0.50 17.01
CA LEU A 115 17.82 -0.78 18.43
C LEU A 115 16.35 -0.56 18.83
N TRP A 116 15.73 0.50 18.29
CA TRP A 116 14.36 0.87 18.63
C TRP A 116 13.34 0.02 17.86
N ASP A 117 12.31 -0.45 18.58
CA ASP A 117 11.14 -1.07 17.98
C ASP A 117 10.01 -0.03 17.79
N TYR A 118 9.18 -0.23 16.77
CA TYR A 118 8.13 0.72 16.36
C TYR A 118 7.13 1.01 17.47
N SER A 119 6.60 -0.03 18.09
CA SER A 119 5.50 0.11 19.05
C SER A 119 5.92 0.82 20.35
N PRO A 120 7.02 0.49 21.01
CA PRO A 120 7.54 1.26 22.13
C PRO A 120 7.88 2.70 21.75
N LEU A 121 8.51 2.91 20.60
CA LEU A 121 8.93 4.22 20.14
C LEU A 121 7.73 5.13 19.86
N LEU A 122 6.67 4.61 19.21
CA LEU A 122 5.44 5.35 18.99
C LEU A 122 4.80 5.81 20.31
N ARG A 123 4.80 4.96 21.34
CA ARG A 123 4.32 5.36 22.67
C ARG A 123 5.16 6.48 23.26
N THR A 124 6.48 6.40 23.10
CA THR A 124 7.40 7.43 23.54
C THR A 124 7.16 8.76 22.80
N TYR A 125 6.97 8.72 21.48
CA TYR A 125 6.62 9.92 20.71
C TYR A 125 5.30 10.54 21.18
N LYS A 126 4.26 9.73 21.38
CA LYS A 126 2.98 10.20 21.93
C LYS A 126 3.11 10.82 23.30
N GLN A 127 3.96 10.26 24.16
CA GLN A 127 4.15 10.73 25.52
C GLN A 127 5.00 12.01 25.58
N LEU A 128 6.10 12.08 24.82
CA LEU A 128 7.07 13.18 24.93
C LEU A 128 6.84 14.29 23.90
N GLN A 129 6.31 13.97 22.73
CA GLN A 129 6.29 14.88 21.58
C GLN A 129 4.89 15.22 21.07
N ALA A 130 3.81 14.63 21.62
CA ALA A 130 2.46 15.08 21.27
C ALA A 130 2.21 16.51 21.74
N ILE A 131 2.69 16.86 22.95
CA ILE A 131 2.69 18.22 23.53
C ILE A 131 1.28 18.72 23.86
N ARG A 132 0.32 18.57 22.95
CA ARG A 132 -1.10 18.91 23.10
C ARG A 132 -1.98 17.71 22.82
N THR A 133 -3.17 17.68 23.40
CA THR A 133 -4.11 16.55 23.28
C THR A 133 -4.59 16.33 21.86
N TYR A 134 -4.74 17.38 21.07
CA TYR A 134 -5.17 17.36 19.68
C TYR A 134 -4.07 16.99 18.69
N TYR A 135 -2.80 16.86 19.12
CA TYR A 135 -1.73 16.32 18.29
C TYR A 135 -1.55 14.82 18.52
N ASN A 136 -1.32 14.08 17.47
CA ASN A 136 -1.07 12.65 17.52
C ASN A 136 0.03 12.23 16.54
N PHE A 137 0.68 11.14 16.87
CA PHE A 137 1.55 10.39 15.94
C PHE A 137 0.83 9.10 15.60
N ASP A 138 0.59 8.85 14.32
CA ASP A 138 -0.17 7.68 13.90
C ASP A 138 0.72 6.44 13.87
N ASP A 139 1.86 6.54 13.21
CA ASP A 139 2.84 5.46 13.08
C ASP A 139 4.27 6.01 13.09
N VAL A 140 5.25 5.13 13.16
CA VAL A 140 6.67 5.45 13.04
C VAL A 140 7.22 4.85 11.76
N TYR A 141 7.80 5.67 10.93
CA TYR A 141 8.37 5.29 9.63
C TYR A 141 9.88 5.26 9.71
N ILE A 142 10.50 4.42 8.87
CA ILE A 142 11.95 4.39 8.69
C ILE A 142 12.29 5.05 7.37
N ASP A 143 13.30 5.92 7.41
CA ASP A 143 13.86 6.54 6.23
C ASP A 143 15.38 6.67 6.36
N ARG A 144 16.05 7.12 5.31
CA ARG A 144 17.50 7.28 5.25
C ARG A 144 17.88 8.67 4.79
N TYR A 145 18.76 9.29 5.56
CA TYR A 145 19.29 10.63 5.26
C TYR A 145 20.82 10.61 5.26
N PRO A 146 21.46 11.36 4.35
CA PRO A 146 22.89 11.55 4.36
C PRO A 146 23.29 12.49 5.50
N LEU A 147 23.75 11.92 6.59
CA LEU A 147 24.18 12.63 7.79
C LEU A 147 25.63 12.23 8.12
N ASP A 148 26.49 13.19 8.43
CA ASP A 148 27.88 12.97 8.84
C ASP A 148 28.71 12.14 7.84
N GLY A 149 28.39 12.23 6.55
CA GLY A 149 29.07 11.48 5.47
C GLY A 149 28.59 10.04 5.27
N PHE A 150 27.58 9.59 6.01
CA PHE A 150 26.96 8.27 5.89
C PHE A 150 25.49 8.36 5.61
N ASN A 151 24.92 7.33 4.97
CA ASN A 151 23.47 7.16 4.89
C ASN A 151 22.96 6.61 6.22
N ARG A 152 22.49 7.49 7.09
CA ARG A 152 21.95 7.10 8.40
C ARG A 152 20.49 6.76 8.31
N GLN A 153 20.14 5.62 8.85
CA GLN A 153 18.76 5.22 9.04
C GLN A 153 18.17 5.93 10.24
N VAL A 154 17.00 6.49 10.06
CA VAL A 154 16.28 7.23 11.09
C VAL A 154 14.87 6.67 11.24
N MET A 155 14.29 6.86 12.41
CA MET A 155 12.88 6.65 12.66
C MET A 155 12.21 8.01 12.83
N LEU A 156 11.11 8.22 12.12
CA LEU A 156 10.42 9.49 12.10
C LEU A 156 8.89 9.31 12.09
N SER A 157 8.21 10.33 12.59
CA SER A 157 6.76 10.43 12.52
C SER A 157 6.35 11.89 12.45
N VAL A 158 5.33 12.18 11.65
CA VAL A 158 4.76 13.52 11.57
C VAL A 158 3.74 13.70 12.69
N ARG A 159 3.68 14.94 13.22
CA ARG A 159 2.69 15.30 14.25
C ARG A 159 1.41 15.72 13.56
N GLU A 160 0.49 14.78 13.44
CA GLU A 160 -0.80 14.99 12.81
C GLU A 160 -1.81 15.60 13.78
N LEU A 161 -2.82 16.23 13.22
CA LEU A 161 -3.94 16.80 13.96
C LEU A 161 -5.04 15.75 14.12
N ASP A 162 -5.48 15.54 15.35
CA ASP A 162 -6.62 14.69 15.72
C ASP A 162 -7.77 15.56 16.22
N LEU A 163 -8.62 16.00 15.31
CA LEU A 163 -9.75 16.89 15.61
C LEU A 163 -10.75 16.28 16.59
N SER A 164 -10.80 14.95 16.71
CA SER A 164 -11.67 14.27 17.68
C SER A 164 -11.31 14.57 19.14
N ARG A 165 -10.08 15.01 19.37
CA ARG A 165 -9.54 15.36 20.69
C ARG A 165 -9.50 16.84 20.96
N LEU A 166 -10.04 17.65 20.05
CA LEU A 166 -10.13 19.08 20.24
C LEU A 166 -11.19 19.40 21.30
N GLN A 167 -10.84 20.27 22.24
CA GLN A 167 -11.80 20.75 23.25
C GLN A 167 -12.77 21.75 22.57
N ASN A 168 -14.07 21.51 22.73
CA ASN A 168 -15.11 22.35 22.15
C ASN A 168 -15.02 22.52 20.64
N PRO A 169 -15.12 21.45 19.85
CA PRO A 169 -15.04 21.55 18.38
C PRO A 169 -16.23 22.34 17.84
N THR A 170 -15.95 23.35 17.05
CA THR A 170 -16.92 24.15 16.28
C THR A 170 -16.58 23.99 14.80
N TRP A 171 -17.53 24.29 13.93
CA TRP A 171 -17.25 24.24 12.49
C TRP A 171 -16.11 25.16 12.10
N VAL A 172 -16.04 26.37 12.68
CA VAL A 172 -15.00 27.35 12.40
C VAL A 172 -13.63 26.81 12.80
N ASN A 173 -13.45 26.36 14.05
CA ASN A 173 -12.14 25.94 14.49
C ASN A 173 -11.68 24.63 13.84
N THR A 174 -12.60 23.72 13.48
CA THR A 174 -12.24 22.45 12.84
C THR A 174 -11.94 22.56 11.34
N HIS A 175 -12.40 23.65 10.66
CA HIS A 175 -12.23 23.78 9.23
C HIS A 175 -11.40 25.00 8.80
N LEU A 176 -11.24 26.01 9.66
CA LEU A 176 -10.54 27.25 9.34
C LEU A 176 -9.32 27.51 10.22
N GLU A 177 -9.32 27.09 11.47
CA GLU A 177 -8.22 27.34 12.42
C GLU A 177 -7.29 26.12 12.53
N PHE A 178 -7.80 24.98 12.96
CA PHE A 178 -7.02 23.74 13.08
C PHE A 178 -7.06 22.95 11.77
N THR A 179 -6.34 23.46 10.78
CA THR A 179 -6.35 22.95 9.40
C THR A 179 -5.26 21.91 9.13
N HIS A 180 -4.19 21.90 9.95
CA HIS A 180 -3.00 21.07 9.71
C HIS A 180 -2.32 20.66 11.01
N GLY A 181 -1.61 19.53 10.96
CA GLY A 181 -0.65 19.14 11.96
C GLY A 181 0.65 19.93 11.80
N TYR A 182 1.61 19.77 12.74
CA TYR A 182 2.81 20.60 12.69
C TYR A 182 4.05 19.85 13.18
N GLY A 183 5.08 19.85 12.33
CA GLY A 183 6.41 19.37 12.68
C GLY A 183 6.56 17.85 12.69
N VAL A 184 7.78 17.42 12.92
CA VAL A 184 8.24 16.03 12.85
C VAL A 184 8.98 15.68 14.13
N ALA A 185 8.79 14.48 14.65
CA ALA A 185 9.69 13.85 15.58
C ALA A 185 10.57 12.84 14.83
N MET A 186 11.88 12.95 14.97
CA MET A 186 12.84 12.08 14.31
C MET A 186 13.97 11.71 15.27
N ASN A 187 14.35 10.44 15.29
CA ASN A 187 15.49 9.96 16.07
C ASN A 187 16.37 9.00 15.28
N SER A 188 17.60 8.83 15.75
CA SER A 188 18.49 7.75 15.28
C SER A 188 17.91 6.37 15.58
N VAL A 189 18.12 5.39 14.70
CA VAL A 189 17.65 4.01 14.92
C VAL A 189 18.37 3.30 16.06
N ASN A 190 19.59 3.74 16.41
CA ASN A 190 20.50 3.02 17.30
C ASN A 190 21.11 3.86 18.43
N GLU A 191 20.85 5.16 18.48
CA GLU A 191 21.40 6.03 19.52
C GLU A 191 20.43 6.22 20.68
N ILE A 192 21.00 6.34 21.88
CA ILE A 192 20.29 6.50 23.13
C ILE A 192 20.79 7.79 23.79
N ALA A 193 19.87 8.63 24.19
CA ALA A 193 20.14 9.78 25.05
C ALA A 193 20.13 9.38 26.55
N ASP A 194 20.47 10.32 27.42
CA ASP A 194 20.44 10.13 28.86
C ASP A 194 19.08 9.63 29.32
N GLY A 195 19.10 8.72 30.31
CA GLY A 195 17.90 8.09 30.82
C GLY A 195 17.26 7.02 29.92
N GLY A 196 17.97 6.54 28.88
CA GLY A 196 17.46 5.51 28.01
C GLY A 196 16.44 5.98 26.99
N MET A 197 16.36 7.29 26.76
CA MET A 197 15.43 7.90 25.80
C MET A 197 16.00 7.86 24.37
N PRO A 198 15.16 7.96 23.32
CA PRO A 198 15.63 8.10 21.96
C PRO A 198 16.48 9.38 21.79
N PHE A 199 17.57 9.27 21.05
CA PHE A 199 18.36 10.44 20.68
C PHE A 199 17.67 11.14 19.49
N PHE A 200 16.96 12.24 19.80
CA PHE A 200 16.18 12.98 18.80
C PHE A 200 17.05 13.87 17.92
N PHE A 201 16.90 13.71 16.62
CA PHE A 201 17.41 14.62 15.60
C PHE A 201 16.47 15.81 15.37
N MET A 202 15.15 15.56 15.41
CA MET A 202 14.11 16.60 15.39
C MET A 202 13.09 16.35 16.49
N LYS A 203 12.69 17.41 17.16
CA LYS A 203 11.71 17.36 18.26
C LYS A 203 11.10 18.75 18.52
N ASP A 204 10.17 18.78 19.46
CA ASP A 204 9.54 19.96 20.08
C ASP A 204 8.65 20.78 19.14
N LEU A 205 8.08 21.88 19.62
CA LEU A 205 7.28 22.89 18.93
C LEU A 205 7.70 24.31 19.36
N PRO A 206 8.18 25.14 18.46
CA PRO A 206 8.49 24.85 17.05
C PRO A 206 9.55 23.77 16.90
N SER A 207 9.55 23.10 15.73
CA SER A 207 10.47 21.98 15.50
C SER A 207 11.93 22.43 15.59
N HIS A 208 12.68 21.77 16.48
CA HIS A 208 14.12 21.99 16.65
C HIS A 208 14.89 20.79 16.07
N SER A 209 15.85 21.09 15.19
CA SER A 209 16.74 20.09 14.59
C SER A 209 18.13 20.17 15.20
N THR A 210 18.71 19.03 15.56
CA THR A 210 20.11 18.90 16.00
C THR A 210 21.03 18.50 14.86
N VAL A 211 20.48 18.20 13.68
CA VAL A 211 21.19 17.78 12.47
C VAL A 211 20.90 18.74 11.32
N ASN A 212 21.77 18.73 10.31
CA ASN A 212 21.59 19.60 9.13
C ASN A 212 20.57 19.00 8.14
N ILE A 213 19.33 18.89 8.60
CA ILE A 213 18.18 18.56 7.73
C ILE A 213 17.24 19.77 7.80
N PRO A 214 17.05 20.51 6.69
CA PRO A 214 16.11 21.63 6.67
C PRO A 214 14.67 21.14 6.77
N LEU A 215 13.85 21.86 7.51
CA LEU A 215 12.40 21.66 7.59
C LEU A 215 11.74 22.98 7.18
N ASP A 216 11.64 23.21 5.88
CA ASP A 216 11.15 24.47 5.31
C ASP A 216 9.62 24.62 5.43
N ARG A 217 8.90 23.51 5.43
CA ARG A 217 7.43 23.45 5.49
C ARG A 217 7.00 22.43 6.54
N PRO A 218 6.88 22.85 7.80
CA PRO A 218 6.50 21.97 8.90
C PRO A 218 5.00 21.65 8.97
N GLU A 219 4.16 22.31 8.18
CA GLU A 219 2.71 22.16 8.18
C GLU A 219 2.28 20.84 7.51
N ILE A 220 1.48 20.06 8.19
CA ILE A 220 1.03 18.74 7.75
C ILE A 220 -0.47 18.79 7.42
N TYR A 221 -0.82 19.13 6.20
CA TYR A 221 -2.20 19.16 5.71
C TYR A 221 -2.73 17.78 5.31
N PHE A 222 -1.84 16.88 4.89
CA PHE A 222 -2.19 15.54 4.44
C PHE A 222 -1.49 14.50 5.30
N GLY A 223 -2.26 13.70 5.98
CA GLY A 223 -1.79 12.64 6.85
C GLY A 223 -2.79 11.50 6.93
N ASN A 224 -2.49 10.50 7.74
CA ASN A 224 -3.34 9.33 7.92
C ASN A 224 -4.64 9.65 8.68
N LYS A 225 -4.66 10.77 9.43
CA LYS A 225 -5.83 11.24 10.20
C LYS A 225 -6.57 12.41 9.55
N SER A 226 -6.19 12.78 8.34
CA SER A 226 -6.85 13.88 7.60
C SER A 226 -8.15 13.41 6.97
N ASP A 227 -9.18 13.17 7.79
CA ASP A 227 -10.46 12.61 7.34
C ASP A 227 -11.47 13.67 6.88
N SER A 228 -11.17 14.97 7.08
CA SER A 228 -12.08 16.07 6.77
C SER A 228 -11.45 17.08 5.82
N TYR A 229 -12.30 17.82 5.11
CA TYR A 229 -11.84 18.96 4.33
C TYR A 229 -11.51 20.15 5.23
N VAL A 230 -10.55 20.96 4.81
CA VAL A 230 -10.18 22.22 5.45
C VAL A 230 -10.17 23.35 4.43
N LEU A 231 -10.38 24.57 4.88
CA LEU A 231 -10.37 25.78 4.07
C LEU A 231 -9.13 26.59 4.47
N VAL A 232 -8.20 26.71 3.56
CA VAL A 232 -6.92 27.40 3.76
C VAL A 232 -6.92 28.77 3.07
N ASN A 233 -5.99 29.63 3.50
CA ASN A 233 -5.82 30.98 2.92
C ASN A 233 -7.09 31.84 3.04
N THR A 234 -7.78 31.77 4.17
CA THR A 234 -8.95 32.61 4.51
C THR A 234 -8.53 33.80 5.34
N GLU A 235 -9.49 34.67 5.73
CA GLU A 235 -9.22 35.76 6.66
C GLU A 235 -8.98 35.28 8.11
N VAL A 236 -9.45 34.09 8.42
CA VAL A 236 -9.15 33.40 9.70
C VAL A 236 -7.74 32.87 9.64
N LYS A 237 -6.93 33.18 10.64
CA LYS A 237 -5.57 32.67 10.72
C LYS A 237 -5.57 31.20 11.08
N GLU A 238 -4.83 30.42 10.32
CA GLU A 238 -4.58 29.03 10.61
C GLU A 238 -3.70 28.90 11.85
N PHE A 239 -3.91 27.87 12.64
CA PHE A 239 -3.20 27.65 13.88
C PHE A 239 -2.03 26.70 13.66
N ASP A 240 -0.81 27.24 13.69
CA ASP A 240 0.41 26.44 13.50
C ASP A 240 0.77 25.63 14.76
N TYR A 241 1.00 26.35 15.88
CA TYR A 241 1.35 25.72 17.16
C TYR A 241 1.15 26.73 18.31
N PRO A 242 0.98 26.24 19.56
CA PRO A 242 0.77 27.09 20.71
C PRO A 242 2.03 27.89 21.04
N MET A 243 1.94 29.20 21.01
CA MET A 243 2.99 30.12 21.46
C MET A 243 2.75 30.52 22.91
N GLY A 244 3.53 29.95 23.85
CA GLY A 244 3.48 30.28 25.28
C GLY A 244 2.49 29.47 26.11
N ALA A 245 2.36 29.84 27.41
CA ALA A 245 1.56 29.11 28.42
C ALA A 245 0.06 29.41 28.36
N SER A 246 -0.38 30.26 27.45
CA SER A 246 -1.77 30.66 27.32
C SER A 246 -2.39 30.06 26.06
N ASN A 247 -3.04 28.94 26.23
CA ASN A 247 -4.26 28.52 25.54
C ASN A 247 -5.02 27.59 26.44
#